data_99074e52251d8d3725364939188bbe90
#
_entry.id   99074e52251d8d3725364939188bbe90
#
_cell.length_a   1.000
_cell.length_b   1.000
_cell.length_c   1.000
_cell.angle_alpha   90.00
_cell.angle_beta   90.00
_cell.angle_gamma   90.00
#
_symmetry.space_group_name_H-M   'P 1'
#
loop_
_entity.id
_entity.type
_entity.pdbx_description
1 polymer ?
#
loop_
_entity_poly.entity_id
_entity_poly.type
_entity_poly.pdbx_seq_one_letter_code
_entity_poly.pdbx_strand_id
1 'polypeptide(L)'
;INIASVAAFQPIPYIDIYGATKAFVLSFSRALNRELKSRGIGVMAVCPFWTKTAFFDRAIKSDETPIVKKYAAMYDPDDIVARTWRDAKRGKDVCKYGFVARVQAGLTKLLPHSVVMDVWMKQQDLH
;
A
#
# COMPACT_ATOMS: atom_id res chain seq x y z
N ILE A 1 -7.06 -13.05 3.28
CA ILE A 1 -6.79 -11.62 3.11
C ILE A 1 -5.41 -11.32 3.67
N ASN A 2 -4.53 -10.74 2.84
CA ASN A 2 -3.17 -10.36 3.21
C ASN A 2 -3.04 -8.83 3.20
N ILE A 3 -2.32 -8.28 4.18
CA ILE A 3 -2.15 -6.83 4.34
C ILE A 3 -0.86 -6.38 3.62
N ALA A 4 -1.04 -5.80 2.45
CA ALA A 4 0.02 -5.11 1.72
C ALA A 4 0.06 -3.60 2.08
N SER A 5 0.25 -2.74 1.10
CA SER A 5 0.23 -1.28 1.21
C SER A 5 0.15 -0.66 -0.19
N VAL A 6 -0.24 0.59 -0.31
CA VAL A 6 -0.03 1.37 -1.55
C VAL A 6 1.46 1.49 -1.89
N ALA A 7 2.34 1.41 -0.91
CA ALA A 7 3.79 1.31 -1.09
C ALA A 7 4.23 0.11 -1.98
N ALA A 8 3.37 -0.89 -2.14
CA ALA A 8 3.65 -2.06 -2.99
C ALA A 8 3.67 -1.75 -4.50
N PHE A 9 3.17 -0.59 -4.91
CA PHE A 9 3.02 -0.25 -6.33
C PHE A 9 4.20 0.50 -6.93
N GLN A 10 5.17 0.92 -6.09
CA GLN A 10 6.32 1.71 -6.54
C GLN A 10 7.55 1.47 -5.67
N PRO A 11 8.76 1.65 -6.21
CA PRO A 11 9.96 1.74 -5.37
C PRO A 11 9.92 3.04 -4.56
N ILE A 12 10.33 2.96 -3.28
CA ILE A 12 10.25 4.09 -2.34
C ILE A 12 11.61 4.28 -1.68
N PRO A 13 12.43 5.24 -2.16
CA PRO A 13 13.72 5.56 -1.54
C PRO A 13 13.60 5.83 -0.04
N TYR A 14 14.60 5.39 0.72
CA TYR A 14 14.73 5.50 2.18
C TYR A 14 13.79 4.61 3.03
N ILE A 15 12.75 4.02 2.42
CA ILE A 15 11.93 2.96 3.03
C ILE A 15 11.77 1.79 2.04
N ASP A 16 12.82 1.51 1.34
CA ASP A 16 12.94 0.53 0.27
C ASP A 16 12.60 -0.90 0.72
N ILE A 17 13.14 -1.35 1.86
CA ILE A 17 12.84 -2.67 2.43
C ILE A 17 11.34 -2.81 2.71
N TYR A 18 10.72 -1.77 3.31
CA TYR A 18 9.28 -1.78 3.53
C TYR A 18 8.52 -1.90 2.21
N GLY A 19 8.84 -1.05 1.22
CA GLY A 19 8.23 -1.09 -0.11
C GLY A 19 8.38 -2.45 -0.77
N ALA A 20 9.59 -3.02 -0.73
CA ALA A 20 9.88 -4.34 -1.30
C ALA A 20 9.08 -5.47 -0.63
N THR A 21 8.98 -5.47 0.71
CA THR A 21 8.18 -6.47 1.43
C THR A 21 6.69 -6.37 1.09
N LYS A 22 6.17 -5.16 0.92
CA LYS A 22 4.76 -4.95 0.54
C LYS A 22 4.50 -5.30 -0.93
N ALA A 23 5.45 -5.09 -1.82
CA ALA A 23 5.39 -5.55 -3.21
C ALA A 23 5.37 -7.07 -3.29
N PHE A 24 6.20 -7.75 -2.47
CA PHE A 24 6.15 -9.19 -2.33
C PHE A 24 4.76 -9.69 -1.93
N VAL A 25 4.18 -9.12 -0.86
CA VAL A 25 2.84 -9.52 -0.38
C VAL A 25 1.78 -9.31 -1.46
N LEU A 26 1.82 -8.20 -2.18
CA LEU A 26 0.88 -7.90 -3.26
C LEU A 26 1.00 -8.93 -4.39
N SER A 27 2.21 -9.16 -4.89
CA SER A 27 2.46 -10.09 -6.00
C SER A 27 2.11 -11.53 -5.62
N PHE A 28 2.56 -11.99 -4.46
CA PHE A 28 2.25 -13.30 -3.91
C PHE A 28 0.74 -13.53 -3.78
N SER A 29 0.01 -12.58 -3.19
CA SER A 29 -1.44 -12.71 -2.99
C SER A 29 -2.20 -12.83 -4.30
N ARG A 30 -1.80 -12.06 -5.32
CA ARG A 30 -2.42 -12.10 -6.63
C ARG A 30 -2.17 -13.42 -7.37
N ALA A 31 -0.95 -13.91 -7.32
CA ALA A 31 -0.58 -15.21 -7.88
C ALA A 31 -1.38 -16.34 -7.19
N LEU A 32 -1.36 -16.35 -5.86
CA LEU A 32 -2.07 -17.34 -5.06
C LEU A 32 -3.59 -17.31 -5.29
N ASN A 33 -4.18 -16.11 -5.45
CA ASN A 33 -5.59 -15.99 -5.82
C ASN A 33 -5.90 -16.69 -7.14
N ARG A 34 -5.01 -16.57 -8.12
CA ARG A 34 -5.18 -17.21 -9.43
C ARG A 34 -5.05 -18.74 -9.35
N GLU A 35 -4.08 -19.23 -8.59
CA GLU A 35 -3.83 -20.66 -8.40
C GLU A 35 -5.00 -21.36 -7.67
N LEU A 36 -5.56 -20.71 -6.66
CA LEU A 36 -6.59 -21.32 -5.81
C LEU A 36 -8.02 -21.09 -6.31
N LYS A 37 -8.20 -20.32 -7.38
CA LYS A 37 -9.52 -19.97 -7.91
C LYS A 37 -10.37 -21.21 -8.27
N SER A 38 -9.76 -22.23 -8.85
CA SER A 38 -10.44 -23.49 -9.21
C SER A 38 -10.90 -24.29 -8.00
N ARG A 39 -10.32 -24.02 -6.82
CA ARG A 39 -10.71 -24.63 -5.53
C ARG A 39 -11.76 -23.83 -4.78
N GLY A 40 -12.28 -22.75 -5.37
CA GLY A 40 -13.24 -21.87 -4.70
C GLY A 40 -12.64 -21.00 -3.58
N ILE A 41 -11.31 -20.90 -3.50
CA ILE A 41 -10.61 -20.11 -2.49
C ILE A 41 -10.23 -18.76 -3.08
N GLY A 42 -10.71 -17.68 -2.48
CA GLY A 42 -10.34 -16.31 -2.81
C GLY A 42 -9.21 -15.79 -1.92
N VAL A 43 -8.20 -15.20 -2.55
CA VAL A 43 -7.10 -14.51 -1.87
C VAL A 43 -7.07 -13.05 -2.31
N MET A 44 -7.03 -12.11 -1.37
CA MET A 44 -7.01 -10.69 -1.66
C MET A 44 -5.89 -9.97 -0.92
N ALA A 45 -5.17 -9.10 -1.63
CA ALA A 45 -4.26 -8.14 -1.02
C ALA A 45 -5.01 -6.84 -0.71
N VAL A 46 -4.93 -6.40 0.54
CA VAL A 46 -5.41 -5.07 0.95
C VAL A 46 -4.23 -4.11 0.91
N CYS A 47 -4.40 -3.02 0.17
CA CYS A 47 -3.38 -2.00 -0.01
C CYS A 47 -3.85 -0.68 0.63
N PRO A 48 -3.73 -0.53 1.96
CA PRO A 48 -4.07 0.71 2.63
C PRO A 48 -3.13 1.83 2.22
N PHE A 49 -3.65 3.06 2.24
CA PHE A 49 -2.86 4.28 2.24
C PHE A 49 -2.52 4.66 3.69
N TRP A 50 -2.18 5.92 3.96
CA TRP A 50 -1.96 6.38 5.33
C TRP A 50 -3.20 6.13 6.19
N THR A 51 -3.03 5.38 7.27
CA THR A 51 -4.14 4.94 8.12
C THR A 51 -3.92 5.43 9.55
N LYS A 52 -4.96 5.94 10.19
CA LYS A 52 -4.93 6.43 11.57
C LYS A 52 -4.81 5.26 12.55
N THR A 53 -3.58 4.82 12.81
CA THR A 53 -3.28 3.72 13.72
C THR A 53 -2.03 4.04 14.54
N ALA A 54 -1.77 3.28 15.60
CA ALA A 54 -0.56 3.36 16.41
C ALA A 54 0.72 2.93 15.66
N PHE A 55 0.62 2.57 14.38
CA PHE A 55 1.77 2.16 13.56
C PHE A 55 2.84 3.26 13.51
N PHE A 56 2.43 4.50 13.27
CA PHE A 56 3.35 5.64 13.18
C PHE A 56 3.95 6.00 14.52
N ASP A 57 3.17 5.95 15.61
CA ASP A 57 3.65 6.20 16.96
C ASP A 57 4.75 5.21 17.36
N ARG A 58 4.64 3.96 16.90
CA ARG A 58 5.66 2.93 17.14
C ARG A 58 6.88 3.08 16.24
N ALA A 59 6.69 3.50 14.99
CA ALA A 59 7.77 3.70 14.03
C ALA A 59 8.66 4.92 14.39
N ILE A 60 8.09 5.93 15.06
CA ILE A 60 8.79 7.17 15.46
C ILE A 60 9.52 7.04 16.80
N LYS A 61 9.33 5.96 17.56
CA LYS A 61 9.95 5.74 18.88
C LYS A 61 11.47 5.53 18.88
N SER A 62 12.13 5.47 17.72
CA SER A 62 13.59 5.53 17.63
C SER A 62 14.03 7.00 17.63
N ASP A 63 15.17 7.31 18.25
CA ASP A 63 15.79 8.65 18.33
C ASP A 63 16.18 9.23 16.94
N GLU A 64 15.76 8.59 15.87
CA GLU A 64 16.04 8.99 14.50
C GLU A 64 14.95 9.90 13.96
N THR A 65 15.35 10.90 13.17
CA THR A 65 14.42 11.79 12.46
C THR A 65 13.53 10.96 11.53
N PRO A 66 12.19 11.05 11.63
CA PRO A 66 11.30 10.25 10.81
C PRO A 66 11.48 10.59 9.33
N ILE A 67 11.66 9.56 8.50
CA ILE A 67 11.78 9.71 7.03
C ILE A 67 10.46 10.23 6.46
N VAL A 68 9.34 9.70 6.93
CA VAL A 68 8.01 10.14 6.51
C VAL A 68 7.56 11.33 7.34
N LYS A 69 7.51 12.50 6.71
CA LYS A 69 7.16 13.78 7.35
C LYS A 69 5.81 14.31 6.92
N LYS A 70 5.34 13.97 5.74
CA LYS A 70 4.12 14.52 5.12
C LYS A 70 3.18 13.41 4.68
N TYR A 71 1.93 13.52 5.11
CA TYR A 71 0.85 12.59 4.80
C TYR A 71 -0.16 13.25 3.88
N ALA A 72 -0.33 12.73 2.66
CA ALA A 72 -1.25 13.31 1.67
C ALA A 72 -2.72 13.18 2.08
N ALA A 73 -3.08 12.11 2.75
CA ALA A 73 -4.40 11.86 3.30
C ALA A 73 -4.31 10.75 4.35
N MET A 74 -5.10 10.85 5.41
CA MET A 74 -5.21 9.79 6.42
C MET A 74 -6.64 9.25 6.45
N TYR A 75 -6.74 7.93 6.39
CA TYR A 75 -8.02 7.23 6.38
C TYR A 75 -8.29 6.52 7.71
N ASP A 76 -9.57 6.39 8.03
CA ASP A 76 -10.00 5.65 9.20
C ASP A 76 -9.87 4.13 8.95
N PRO A 77 -9.33 3.35 9.90
CA PRO A 77 -9.18 1.92 9.74
C PRO A 77 -10.54 1.19 9.56
N ASP A 78 -11.60 1.65 10.20
CA ASP A 78 -12.92 1.03 10.09
C ASP A 78 -13.48 1.12 8.67
N ASP A 79 -13.29 2.26 8.00
CA ASP A 79 -13.68 2.44 6.60
C ASP A 79 -12.90 1.52 5.66
N ILE A 80 -11.60 1.35 5.93
CA ILE A 80 -10.74 0.44 5.15
C ILE A 80 -11.21 -1.00 5.33
N VAL A 81 -11.52 -1.42 6.56
CA VAL A 81 -12.02 -2.76 6.86
C VAL A 81 -13.37 -3.01 6.19
N ALA A 82 -14.30 -2.06 6.30
CA ALA A 82 -15.62 -2.17 5.66
C ALA A 82 -15.51 -2.31 4.13
N ARG A 83 -14.61 -1.54 3.51
CA ARG A 83 -14.34 -1.65 2.08
C ARG A 83 -13.69 -2.96 1.72
N THR A 84 -12.71 -3.40 2.50
CA THR A 84 -12.00 -4.67 2.32
C THR A 84 -12.99 -5.83 2.30
N TRP A 85 -13.89 -5.87 3.27
CA TRP A 85 -14.92 -6.91 3.37
C TRP A 85 -15.86 -6.92 2.17
N ARG A 86 -16.28 -5.74 1.72
CA ARG A 86 -17.13 -5.59 0.53
C ARG A 86 -16.43 -6.08 -0.75
N ASP A 87 -15.17 -5.72 -0.91
CA ASP A 87 -14.38 -6.11 -2.08
C ASP A 87 -14.05 -7.61 -2.06
N ALA A 88 -13.81 -8.21 -0.88
CA ALA A 88 -13.61 -9.64 -0.72
C ALA A 88 -14.86 -10.44 -1.12
N LYS A 89 -16.05 -10.02 -0.68
CA LYS A 89 -17.33 -10.64 -1.08
C LYS A 89 -17.59 -10.57 -2.59
N ARG A 90 -17.00 -9.60 -3.28
CA ARG A 90 -17.07 -9.45 -4.74
C ARG A 90 -15.99 -10.22 -5.49
N GLY A 91 -15.17 -10.99 -4.78
CA GLY A 91 -14.09 -11.80 -5.37
C GLY A 91 -12.94 -11.00 -5.96
N LYS A 92 -12.70 -9.77 -5.50
CA LYS A 92 -11.57 -8.97 -5.95
C LYS A 92 -10.26 -9.50 -5.39
N ASP A 93 -9.19 -9.43 -6.18
CA ASP A 93 -7.84 -9.82 -5.79
C ASP A 93 -7.06 -8.71 -5.09
N VAL A 94 -7.47 -7.44 -5.28
CA VAL A 94 -6.82 -6.26 -4.68
C VAL A 94 -7.87 -5.28 -4.18
N CYS A 95 -7.73 -4.83 -2.93
CA CYS A 95 -8.50 -3.73 -2.37
C CYS A 95 -7.61 -2.49 -2.20
N LYS A 96 -8.05 -1.35 -2.76
CA LYS A 96 -7.45 -0.02 -2.59
C LYS A 96 -8.52 0.93 -2.09
N TYR A 97 -8.39 1.38 -0.85
CA TYR A 97 -9.34 2.32 -0.26
C TYR A 97 -8.87 3.76 -0.43
N GLY A 98 -9.81 4.61 -0.82
CA GLY A 98 -9.60 6.04 -0.97
C GLY A 98 -9.24 6.45 -2.41
N PHE A 99 -9.59 7.70 -2.72
CA PHE A 99 -9.34 8.26 -4.06
C PHE A 99 -7.84 8.40 -4.32
N VAL A 100 -7.10 8.96 -3.36
CA VAL A 100 -5.65 9.20 -3.49
C VAL A 100 -4.89 7.87 -3.73
N ALA A 101 -5.21 6.83 -2.96
CA ALA A 101 -4.61 5.50 -3.12
C ALA A 101 -4.85 4.90 -4.52
N ARG A 102 -6.05 5.09 -5.05
CA ARG A 102 -6.42 4.60 -6.39
C ARG A 102 -5.71 5.36 -7.49
N VAL A 103 -5.65 6.68 -7.38
CA VAL A 103 -4.94 7.55 -8.35
C VAL A 103 -3.45 7.23 -8.34
N GLN A 104 -2.82 7.18 -7.16
CA GLN A 104 -1.41 6.84 -7.04
C GLN A 104 -1.09 5.47 -7.65
N ALA A 105 -1.83 4.43 -7.28
CA ALA A 105 -1.63 3.09 -7.84
C ALA A 105 -1.89 3.01 -9.37
N GLY A 106 -2.67 3.92 -9.92
CA GLY A 106 -2.86 4.06 -11.37
C GLY A 106 -1.68 4.77 -12.04
N LEU A 107 -1.24 5.89 -11.47
CA LEU A 107 -0.13 6.68 -12.00
C LEU A 107 1.20 5.91 -11.99
N THR A 108 1.47 5.12 -10.97
CA THR A 108 2.68 4.29 -10.88
C THR A 108 2.79 3.22 -11.96
N LYS A 109 1.70 2.90 -12.65
CA LYS A 109 1.69 2.00 -13.80
C LYS A 109 2.02 2.71 -15.12
N LEU A 110 1.80 4.01 -15.19
CA LEU A 110 1.94 4.81 -16.40
C LEU A 110 3.25 5.61 -16.42
N LEU A 111 3.73 6.02 -15.26
CA LEU A 111 4.93 6.84 -15.13
C LEU A 111 6.19 5.97 -14.95
N PRO A 112 7.33 6.40 -15.50
CA PRO A 112 8.62 5.78 -15.16
C PRO A 112 8.89 5.82 -13.66
N HIS A 113 9.47 4.76 -13.11
CA HIS A 113 9.74 4.68 -11.67
C HIS A 113 10.67 5.80 -11.18
N SER A 114 11.61 6.28 -12.01
CA SER A 114 12.45 7.43 -11.67
C SER A 114 11.62 8.67 -11.33
N VAL A 115 10.63 8.99 -12.15
CA VAL A 115 9.73 10.14 -11.90
C VAL A 115 8.95 9.96 -10.61
N VAL A 116 8.45 8.75 -10.35
CA VAL A 116 7.69 8.44 -9.13
C VAL A 116 8.58 8.57 -7.89
N MET A 117 9.82 8.10 -7.96
CA MET A 117 10.80 8.24 -6.87
C MET A 117 11.17 9.70 -6.61
N ASP A 118 11.40 10.49 -7.66
CA ASP A 118 11.72 11.92 -7.53
C ASP A 118 10.57 12.70 -6.88
N VAL A 119 9.32 12.40 -7.28
CA VAL A 119 8.12 13.00 -6.66
C VAL A 119 8.04 12.64 -5.18
N TRP A 120 8.28 11.39 -4.82
CA TRP A 120 8.31 10.94 -3.43
C TRP A 120 9.37 11.68 -2.62
N MET A 121 10.62 11.70 -3.10
CA MET A 121 11.74 12.37 -2.43
C MET A 121 11.46 13.85 -2.21
N LYS A 122 10.95 14.53 -3.23
CA LYS A 122 10.56 15.95 -3.15
C LYS A 122 9.42 16.18 -2.14
N GLN A 123 8.42 15.30 -2.13
CA GLN A 123 7.29 15.38 -1.19
C GLN A 123 7.75 15.26 0.26
N GLN A 124 8.76 14.45 0.54
CA GLN A 124 9.27 14.19 1.89
C GLN A 124 10.47 15.06 2.27
N ASP A 125 10.89 15.99 1.40
CA ASP A 125 12.08 16.83 1.57
C ASP A 125 13.36 15.98 1.79
N LEU A 126 13.51 14.92 1.01
CA LEU A 126 14.67 14.02 0.99
C LEU A 126 15.62 14.41 -0.16
N HIS A 127 16.91 14.37 0.12
CA HIS A 127 17.96 14.74 -0.83
C HIS A 127 18.97 13.62 -1.05
#